data_005dc42e8997ef763b8e9706273e2ee5
#
_entry.id   005dc42e8997ef763b8e9706273e2ee5
#
_cell.length_a   1.000
_cell.length_b   1.000
_cell.length_c   1.000
_cell.angle_alpha   90.00
_cell.angle_beta   90.00
_cell.angle_gamma   90.00
#
_symmetry.space_group_name_H-M   'P 1'
#
loop_
_entity.id
_entity.type
_entity.pdbx_description
1 polymer ?
#
loop_
_entity_poly.entity_id
_entity_poly.type
_entity_poly.pdbx_seq_one_letter_code
_entity_poly.pdbx_strand_id
1 'polypeptide(L)'
;MSEKYKTDSDGLYFVTFSVVSWIDIFTRREYQDILTDSIAYCQQHKNLIIYCYCIMPSHVHFITYSANGEISNVLRYLKSYTAKQIINAIEEIPRESRKEWMLNKFEYHGKRGPQKQKMQFWKHYNHSFFLYSNKVIQQKADYIHNNTVAAGFVNQPQEWRLSSANEQSAINLNERI
;
A
#
# COMPACT_ATOMS: atom_id res chain seq x y z
N MET A 1 -0.25 -25.66 -10.60
CA MET A 1 -1.60 -25.07 -10.44
C MET A 1 -1.49 -23.97 -9.38
N SER A 2 -1.57 -22.69 -9.76
CA SER A 2 -1.53 -21.61 -8.78
C SER A 2 -2.88 -21.59 -8.07
N GLU A 3 -2.89 -21.86 -6.79
CA GLU A 3 -4.05 -21.59 -5.96
C GLU A 3 -4.36 -20.09 -6.06
N LYS A 4 -5.45 -19.76 -6.77
CA LYS A 4 -6.09 -18.47 -6.66
C LYS A 4 -6.56 -18.38 -5.20
N TYR A 5 -5.90 -17.57 -4.40
CA TYR A 5 -6.38 -17.22 -3.08
C TYR A 5 -7.79 -16.65 -3.23
N LYS A 6 -8.81 -17.49 -2.99
CA LYS A 6 -10.17 -17.03 -2.74
C LYS A 6 -10.08 -16.26 -1.43
N THR A 7 -10.25 -14.96 -1.47
CA THR A 7 -10.46 -14.17 -0.28
C THR A 7 -11.82 -14.56 0.29
N ASP A 8 -11.83 -15.20 1.46
CA ASP A 8 -13.05 -15.45 2.20
C ASP A 8 -13.71 -14.11 2.55
N SER A 9 -15.04 -14.08 2.49
CA SER A 9 -15.83 -12.86 2.54
C SER A 9 -15.66 -12.01 3.80
N ASP A 10 -15.19 -12.59 4.91
CA ASP A 10 -15.13 -11.93 6.22
C ASP A 10 -13.75 -11.97 6.87
N GLY A 11 -12.72 -12.25 6.12
CA GLY A 11 -11.37 -12.48 6.64
C GLY A 11 -10.50 -11.23 6.72
N LEU A 12 -9.68 -11.18 7.76
CA LEU A 12 -8.65 -10.17 7.94
C LEU A 12 -7.38 -10.57 7.18
N TYR A 13 -6.80 -9.65 6.43
CA TYR A 13 -5.65 -9.92 5.58
C TYR A 13 -4.47 -9.00 5.90
N PHE A 14 -3.29 -9.60 5.97
CA PHE A 14 -2.04 -8.85 5.82
C PHE A 14 -1.76 -8.67 4.33
N VAL A 15 -1.54 -7.44 3.90
CA VAL A 15 -1.35 -7.10 2.47
C VAL A 15 -0.12 -6.22 2.31
N THR A 16 0.68 -6.49 1.27
CA THR A 16 1.79 -5.63 0.89
C THR A 16 1.66 -5.19 -0.57
N PHE A 17 1.75 -3.88 -0.81
CA PHE A 17 1.95 -3.31 -2.13
C PHE A 17 3.37 -2.80 -2.27
N SER A 18 4.09 -3.20 -3.31
CA SER A 18 5.44 -2.70 -3.58
C SER A 18 5.47 -1.98 -4.92
N VAL A 19 6.16 -0.84 -4.95
CA VAL A 19 6.45 -0.13 -6.20
C VAL A 19 7.46 -0.96 -7.01
N VAL A 20 7.32 -0.98 -8.33
CA VAL A 20 8.29 -1.68 -9.20
C VAL A 20 9.69 -1.10 -9.02
N SER A 21 10.72 -1.94 -9.15
CA SER A 21 12.12 -1.56 -8.90
C SER A 21 12.39 -0.99 -7.50
N TRP A 22 11.46 -1.13 -6.54
CA TRP A 22 11.58 -0.58 -5.19
C TRP A 22 11.83 0.95 -5.15
N ILE A 23 11.26 1.67 -6.13
CA ILE A 23 11.40 3.13 -6.20
C ILE A 23 10.80 3.76 -4.94
N ASP A 24 11.57 4.59 -4.26
CA ASP A 24 11.24 5.27 -3.01
C ASP A 24 10.34 6.51 -3.24
N ILE A 25 9.21 6.29 -3.88
CA ILE A 25 8.28 7.34 -4.32
C ILE A 25 7.65 8.09 -3.14
N PHE A 26 7.35 7.39 -2.05
CA PHE A 26 6.68 7.95 -0.87
C PHE A 26 7.62 8.73 0.07
N THR A 27 8.78 9.16 -0.41
CA THR A 27 9.63 10.16 0.25
C THR A 27 9.11 11.59 0.04
N ARG A 28 8.25 11.82 -0.96
CA ARG A 28 7.64 13.12 -1.25
C ARG A 28 6.20 13.17 -0.77
N ARG A 29 5.86 14.32 -0.15
CA ARG A 29 4.53 14.53 0.44
C ARG A 29 3.42 14.46 -0.59
N GLU A 30 3.63 14.98 -1.77
CA GLU A 30 2.65 14.98 -2.86
C GLU A 30 2.16 13.57 -3.20
N TYR A 31 3.07 12.59 -3.23
CA TYR A 31 2.71 11.20 -3.51
C TYR A 31 2.14 10.48 -2.29
N GLN A 32 2.58 10.88 -1.07
CA GLN A 32 1.98 10.39 0.17
C GLN A 32 0.51 10.82 0.26
N ASP A 33 0.22 12.09 -0.02
CA ASP A 33 -1.13 12.66 0.05
C ASP A 33 -2.06 11.96 -0.97
N ILE A 34 -1.62 11.73 -2.21
CA ILE A 34 -2.39 10.95 -3.20
C ILE A 34 -2.75 9.55 -2.66
N LEU A 35 -1.81 8.87 -2.02
CA LEU A 35 -2.06 7.54 -1.47
C LEU A 35 -3.01 7.58 -0.27
N THR A 36 -2.79 8.48 0.70
CA THR A 36 -3.63 8.58 1.90
C THR A 36 -5.04 9.02 1.57
N ASP A 37 -5.23 9.98 0.66
CA ASP A 37 -6.55 10.44 0.19
C ASP A 37 -7.30 9.31 -0.53
N SER A 38 -6.58 8.52 -1.33
CA SER A 38 -7.17 7.36 -2.02
C SER A 38 -7.60 6.27 -1.04
N ILE A 39 -6.85 6.05 0.03
CA ILE A 39 -7.20 5.13 1.11
C ILE A 39 -8.45 5.66 1.84
N ALA A 40 -8.47 6.94 2.22
CA ALA A 40 -9.62 7.58 2.87
C ALA A 40 -10.89 7.47 2.01
N TYR A 41 -10.78 7.69 0.70
CA TYR A 41 -11.87 7.48 -0.24
C TYR A 41 -12.38 6.02 -0.23
N CYS A 42 -11.46 5.04 -0.23
CA CYS A 42 -11.86 3.63 -0.17
C CYS A 42 -12.53 3.27 1.17
N GLN A 43 -12.10 3.89 2.27
CA GLN A 43 -12.76 3.73 3.58
C GLN A 43 -14.19 4.27 3.56
N GLN A 44 -14.41 5.44 2.98
CA GLN A 44 -15.71 6.10 2.93
C GLN A 44 -16.69 5.45 1.93
N HIS A 45 -16.19 4.97 0.77
CA HIS A 45 -17.02 4.60 -0.38
C HIS A 45 -16.88 3.16 -0.85
N LYS A 46 -15.92 2.39 -0.32
CA LYS A 46 -15.62 1.02 -0.77
C LYS A 46 -15.56 0.01 0.38
N ASN A 47 -16.04 0.41 1.55
CA ASN A 47 -16.05 -0.45 2.75
C ASN A 47 -14.66 -1.01 3.13
N LEU A 48 -13.58 -0.28 2.82
CA LEU A 48 -12.24 -0.65 3.24
C LEU A 48 -12.10 -0.36 4.73
N ILE A 49 -11.68 -1.35 5.50
CA ILE A 49 -11.39 -1.21 6.93
C ILE A 49 -9.94 -1.56 7.18
N ILE A 50 -9.23 -0.68 7.86
CA ILE A 50 -7.80 -0.81 8.17
C ILE A 50 -7.60 -0.86 9.68
N TYR A 51 -6.91 -1.88 10.16
CA TYR A 51 -6.51 -2.03 11.57
C TYR A 51 -5.09 -1.56 11.83
N CYS A 52 -4.21 -1.81 10.89
CA CYS A 52 -2.80 -1.51 11.02
C CYS A 52 -2.21 -1.18 9.66
N TYR A 53 -1.32 -0.19 9.59
CA TYR A 53 -0.60 0.13 8.35
C TYR A 53 0.76 0.74 8.62
N CYS A 54 1.61 0.66 7.60
CA CYS A 54 2.82 1.46 7.49
C CYS A 54 3.09 1.74 6.00
N ILE A 55 3.22 3.02 5.65
CA ILE A 55 3.66 3.46 4.32
C ILE A 55 5.16 3.69 4.39
N MET A 56 5.91 2.79 3.78
CA MET A 56 7.37 2.85 3.62
C MET A 56 7.71 3.63 2.35
N PRO A 57 8.95 4.09 2.16
CA PRO A 57 9.33 4.85 0.96
C PRO A 57 8.96 4.18 -0.37
N SER A 58 9.02 2.86 -0.47
CA SER A 58 8.83 2.10 -1.71
C SER A 58 7.70 1.07 -1.68
N HIS A 59 7.02 0.92 -0.55
CA HIS A 59 5.98 -0.10 -0.37
C HIS A 59 5.05 0.25 0.80
N VAL A 60 3.93 -0.45 0.88
CA VAL A 60 2.91 -0.25 1.92
C VAL A 60 2.51 -1.59 2.50
N HIS A 61 2.37 -1.65 3.80
CA HIS A 61 1.80 -2.78 4.52
C HIS A 61 0.46 -2.41 5.14
N PHE A 62 -0.50 -3.34 5.09
CA PHE A 62 -1.80 -3.22 5.74
C PHE A 62 -2.16 -4.50 6.49
N ILE A 63 -2.89 -4.34 7.60
CA ILE A 63 -3.84 -5.34 8.10
C ILE A 63 -5.21 -4.77 7.82
N THR A 64 -5.99 -5.44 6.98
CA THR A 64 -7.22 -4.89 6.41
C THR A 64 -8.25 -5.96 6.04
N TYR A 65 -9.52 -5.56 5.95
CA TYR A 65 -10.59 -6.32 5.34
C TYR A 65 -11.60 -5.39 4.64
N SER A 66 -12.60 -5.97 4.00
CA SER A 66 -13.72 -5.22 3.45
C SER A 66 -15.03 -5.70 4.08
N ALA A 67 -15.83 -4.76 4.57
CA ALA A 67 -17.07 -5.08 5.29
C ALA A 67 -18.14 -5.80 4.44
N ASN A 68 -18.00 -5.78 3.11
CA ASN A 68 -18.88 -6.50 2.17
C ASN A 68 -18.19 -7.71 1.49
N GLY A 69 -17.05 -8.17 2.01
CA GLY A 69 -16.32 -9.32 1.48
C GLY A 69 -15.59 -9.12 0.15
N GLU A 70 -15.49 -7.88 -0.36
CA GLU A 70 -14.90 -7.59 -1.68
C GLU A 70 -13.46 -7.06 -1.61
N ILE A 71 -12.69 -7.47 -0.62
CA ILE A 71 -11.34 -6.92 -0.38
C ILE A 71 -10.46 -6.92 -1.65
N SER A 72 -10.48 -7.97 -2.45
CA SER A 72 -9.69 -8.05 -3.69
C SER A 72 -10.08 -6.97 -4.70
N ASN A 73 -11.37 -6.65 -4.82
CA ASN A 73 -11.87 -5.61 -5.71
C ASN A 73 -11.44 -4.22 -5.21
N VAL A 74 -11.55 -3.99 -3.90
CA VAL A 74 -11.14 -2.73 -3.27
C VAL A 74 -9.64 -2.49 -3.43
N LEU A 75 -8.80 -3.50 -3.16
CA LEU A 75 -7.36 -3.41 -3.32
C LEU A 75 -6.93 -3.20 -4.79
N ARG A 76 -7.61 -3.86 -5.73
CA ARG A 76 -7.38 -3.66 -7.17
C ARG A 76 -7.73 -2.23 -7.58
N TYR A 77 -8.86 -1.70 -7.11
CA TYR A 77 -9.27 -0.31 -7.36
C TYR A 77 -8.22 0.66 -6.79
N LEU A 78 -7.85 0.51 -5.53
CA LEU A 78 -6.85 1.36 -4.86
C LEU A 78 -5.52 1.38 -5.63
N LYS A 79 -5.00 0.22 -6.03
CA LYS A 79 -3.76 0.12 -6.82
C LYS A 79 -3.89 0.79 -8.20
N SER A 80 -4.97 0.52 -8.91
CA SER A 80 -5.17 1.08 -10.26
C SER A 80 -5.30 2.60 -10.21
N TYR A 81 -6.09 3.11 -9.28
CA TYR A 81 -6.32 4.55 -9.13
C TYR A 81 -5.05 5.29 -8.70
N THR A 82 -4.39 4.83 -7.62
CA THR A 82 -3.17 5.47 -7.13
C THR A 82 -2.04 5.42 -8.16
N ALA A 83 -1.86 4.32 -8.89
CA ALA A 83 -0.87 4.21 -9.95
C ALA A 83 -1.07 5.31 -11.01
N LYS A 84 -2.32 5.49 -11.47
CA LYS A 84 -2.65 6.52 -12.46
C LYS A 84 -2.40 7.93 -11.92
N GLN A 85 -2.87 8.23 -10.72
CA GLN A 85 -2.73 9.56 -10.12
C GLN A 85 -1.27 9.92 -9.85
N ILE A 86 -0.48 8.98 -9.32
CA ILE A 86 0.94 9.22 -9.04
C ILE A 86 1.74 9.39 -10.33
N ILE A 87 1.50 8.57 -11.37
CA ILE A 87 2.17 8.73 -12.67
C ILE A 87 1.86 10.10 -13.27
N ASN A 88 0.59 10.52 -13.27
CA ASN A 88 0.20 11.86 -13.74
C ASN A 88 0.89 12.96 -12.93
N ALA A 89 0.92 12.86 -11.61
CA ALA A 89 1.59 13.83 -10.75
C ALA A 89 3.11 13.91 -11.04
N ILE A 90 3.76 12.78 -11.33
CA ILE A 90 5.18 12.77 -11.75
C ILE A 90 5.35 13.52 -13.08
N GLU A 91 4.43 13.36 -14.02
CA GLU A 91 4.46 14.06 -15.31
C GLU A 91 4.23 15.56 -15.17
N GLU A 92 3.39 15.97 -14.22
CA GLU A 92 2.98 17.36 -14.03
C GLU A 92 3.91 18.17 -13.12
N ILE A 93 4.55 17.55 -12.11
CA ILE A 93 5.38 18.26 -11.13
C ILE A 93 6.69 18.73 -11.79
N PRO A 94 6.91 20.08 -11.96
CA PRO A 94 8.09 20.59 -12.66
C PRO A 94 9.41 20.31 -11.93
N ARG A 95 9.35 20.17 -10.59
CA ARG A 95 10.54 19.99 -9.72
C ARG A 95 10.88 18.53 -9.44
N GLU A 96 10.25 17.55 -10.11
CA GLU A 96 10.61 16.14 -9.95
C GLU A 96 11.86 15.81 -10.78
N SER A 97 13.02 15.90 -10.14
CA SER A 97 14.32 15.66 -10.78
C SER A 97 14.51 14.23 -11.30
N ARG A 98 13.74 13.25 -10.76
CA ARG A 98 13.81 11.85 -11.15
C ARG A 98 12.72 11.46 -12.17
N LYS A 99 11.97 12.44 -12.68
CA LYS A 99 10.82 12.22 -13.59
C LYS A 99 11.12 11.23 -14.71
N GLU A 100 12.09 11.55 -15.56
CA GLU A 100 12.41 10.71 -16.71
C GLU A 100 12.84 9.30 -16.32
N TRP A 101 13.68 9.20 -15.30
CA TRP A 101 14.15 7.92 -14.79
C TRP A 101 12.98 7.06 -14.26
N MET A 102 12.07 7.63 -13.47
CA MET A 102 10.92 6.91 -12.94
C MET A 102 9.96 6.46 -14.04
N LEU A 103 9.59 7.35 -14.96
CA LEU A 103 8.70 7.04 -16.06
C LEU A 103 9.29 5.93 -16.96
N ASN A 104 10.59 5.98 -17.27
CA ASN A 104 11.28 4.93 -18.01
C ASN A 104 11.22 3.57 -17.28
N LYS A 105 11.35 3.55 -15.95
CA LYS A 105 11.21 2.32 -15.15
C LYS A 105 9.78 1.78 -15.20
N PHE A 106 8.78 2.63 -15.05
CA PHE A 106 7.37 2.22 -15.11
C PHE A 106 6.99 1.70 -16.50
N GLU A 107 7.46 2.34 -17.57
CA GLU A 107 7.27 1.88 -18.94
C GLU A 107 7.95 0.53 -19.19
N TYR A 108 9.21 0.37 -18.75
CA TYR A 108 9.95 -0.88 -18.87
C TYR A 108 9.19 -2.06 -18.23
N HIS A 109 8.68 -1.87 -17.00
CA HIS A 109 7.91 -2.90 -16.31
C HIS A 109 6.53 -3.12 -16.94
N GLY A 110 5.89 -2.06 -17.43
CA GLY A 110 4.61 -2.15 -18.12
C GLY A 110 4.66 -3.02 -19.38
N LYS A 111 5.65 -2.76 -20.23
CA LYS A 111 5.85 -3.51 -21.48
C LYS A 111 6.22 -4.98 -21.26
N ARG A 112 6.94 -5.31 -20.19
CA ARG A 112 7.42 -6.67 -19.88
C ARG A 112 6.53 -7.42 -18.90
N GLY A 113 5.62 -6.73 -18.23
CA GLY A 113 4.67 -7.35 -17.32
C GLY A 113 3.68 -8.28 -18.04
N PRO A 114 3.05 -9.23 -17.34
CA PRO A 114 2.13 -10.20 -17.94
C PRO A 114 0.90 -9.54 -18.57
N GLN A 115 0.52 -8.34 -18.12
CA GLN A 115 -0.63 -7.59 -18.64
C GLN A 115 -0.29 -6.66 -19.81
N LYS A 116 0.98 -6.53 -20.18
CA LYS A 116 1.48 -5.69 -21.29
C LYS A 116 0.81 -4.31 -21.35
N GLN A 117 0.88 -3.58 -20.24
CA GLN A 117 0.32 -2.23 -20.14
C GLN A 117 1.37 -1.16 -20.45
N LYS A 118 0.92 0.08 -20.74
CA LYS A 118 1.83 1.18 -21.06
C LYS A 118 2.83 1.45 -19.93
N MET A 119 2.35 1.50 -18.69
CA MET A 119 3.16 1.73 -17.49
C MET A 119 2.70 0.83 -16.36
N GLN A 120 3.64 0.39 -15.53
CA GLN A 120 3.37 -0.37 -14.32
C GLN A 120 4.01 0.33 -13.12
N PHE A 121 3.19 0.77 -12.18
CA PHE A 121 3.63 1.40 -10.94
C PHE A 121 3.80 0.38 -9.81
N TRP A 122 2.74 -0.36 -9.49
CA TRP A 122 2.76 -1.40 -8.47
C TRP A 122 3.18 -2.75 -9.07
N LYS A 123 3.93 -3.55 -8.30
CA LYS A 123 4.16 -4.95 -8.64
C LYS A 123 2.82 -5.68 -8.78
N HIS A 124 2.74 -6.65 -9.71
CA HIS A 124 1.48 -7.36 -9.99
C HIS A 124 0.93 -8.13 -8.80
N TYR A 125 1.80 -8.86 -8.11
CA TYR A 125 1.40 -9.71 -7.00
C TYR A 125 1.40 -8.91 -5.69
N ASN A 126 0.25 -8.94 -5.00
CA ASN A 126 0.17 -8.56 -3.60
C ASN A 126 0.61 -9.77 -2.80
N HIS A 127 1.50 -9.61 -1.84
CA HIS A 127 1.63 -10.60 -0.80
C HIS A 127 0.41 -10.42 0.12
N SER A 128 -0.62 -11.23 -0.13
CA SER A 128 -1.84 -11.25 0.68
C SER A 128 -1.84 -12.53 1.49
N PHE A 129 -1.95 -12.39 2.80
CA PHE A 129 -1.92 -13.51 3.74
C PHE A 129 -3.14 -13.41 4.67
N PHE A 130 -3.95 -14.48 4.72
CA PHE A 130 -5.09 -14.57 5.62
C PHE A 130 -4.64 -14.72 7.08
N LEU A 131 -5.19 -13.91 7.98
CA LEU A 131 -4.84 -13.89 9.39
C LEU A 131 -5.87 -14.71 10.17
N TYR A 132 -5.50 -15.92 10.54
CA TYR A 132 -6.40 -16.92 11.11
C TYR A 132 -6.42 -16.97 12.65
N SER A 133 -5.59 -16.18 13.35
CA SER A 133 -5.59 -16.14 14.81
C SER A 133 -5.09 -14.80 15.35
N ASN A 134 -5.52 -14.44 16.58
CA ASN A 134 -5.08 -13.22 17.25
C ASN A 134 -3.56 -13.16 17.42
N LYS A 135 -2.91 -14.30 17.67
CA LYS A 135 -1.45 -14.38 17.76
C LYS A 135 -0.77 -13.96 16.46
N VAL A 136 -1.27 -14.44 15.32
CA VAL A 136 -0.73 -14.10 13.99
C VAL A 136 -1.03 -12.64 13.65
N ILE A 137 -2.21 -12.13 14.01
CA ILE A 137 -2.57 -10.71 13.83
C ILE A 137 -1.58 -9.83 14.59
N GLN A 138 -1.34 -10.12 15.88
CA GLN A 138 -0.40 -9.35 16.70
C GLN A 138 1.02 -9.40 16.12
N GLN A 139 1.51 -10.57 15.74
CA GLN A 139 2.82 -10.71 15.11
C GLN A 139 2.97 -9.87 13.83
N LYS A 140 1.90 -9.80 13.03
CA LYS A 140 1.91 -8.98 11.81
C LYS A 140 1.79 -7.49 12.09
N ALA A 141 1.04 -7.08 13.10
CA ALA A 141 0.97 -5.70 13.56
C ALA A 141 2.34 -5.23 14.06
N ASP A 142 2.98 -6.03 14.91
CA ASP A 142 4.33 -5.74 15.43
C ASP A 142 5.35 -5.65 14.28
N TYR A 143 5.27 -6.54 13.30
CA TYR A 143 6.11 -6.49 12.10
C TYR A 143 5.89 -5.20 11.31
N ILE A 144 4.64 -4.79 11.08
CA ILE A 144 4.31 -3.55 10.35
C ILE A 144 4.89 -2.34 11.09
N HIS A 145 4.66 -2.24 12.39
CA HIS A 145 5.11 -1.10 13.18
C HIS A 145 6.63 -1.02 13.28
N ASN A 146 7.31 -2.16 13.46
CA ASN A 146 8.76 -2.20 13.58
C ASN A 146 9.52 -2.14 12.24
N ASN A 147 8.82 -2.14 11.10
CA ASN A 147 9.47 -2.13 9.79
C ASN A 147 10.36 -0.91 9.57
N THR A 148 9.93 0.26 10.02
CA THR A 148 10.68 1.52 9.91
C THR A 148 11.89 1.58 10.83
N VAL A 149 11.81 0.96 12.01
CA VAL A 149 12.95 0.80 12.94
C VAL A 149 13.96 -0.17 12.36
N ALA A 150 13.51 -1.34 11.88
CA ALA A 150 14.36 -2.33 11.24
C ALA A 150 15.08 -1.81 9.99
N ALA A 151 14.43 -0.90 9.26
CA ALA A 151 15.01 -0.22 8.10
C ALA A 151 15.94 0.96 8.48
N GLY A 152 16.04 1.32 9.75
CA GLY A 152 16.91 2.40 10.24
C GLY A 152 16.39 3.82 9.97
N PHE A 153 15.10 3.99 9.67
CA PHE A 153 14.53 5.31 9.42
C PHE A 153 14.21 6.08 10.71
N VAL A 154 13.83 5.37 11.77
CA VAL A 154 13.47 5.91 13.07
C VAL A 154 13.98 5.00 14.18
N ASN A 155 14.04 5.50 15.41
CA ASN A 155 14.43 4.69 16.58
C ASN A 155 13.25 3.96 17.22
N GLN A 156 12.05 4.53 17.12
CA GLN A 156 10.82 3.96 17.66
C GLN A 156 9.70 4.01 16.61
N PRO A 157 8.80 3.02 16.56
CA PRO A 157 7.71 2.96 15.55
C PRO A 157 6.82 4.20 15.54
N GLN A 158 6.57 4.81 16.71
CA GLN A 158 5.71 5.98 16.87
C GLN A 158 6.27 7.25 16.22
N GLU A 159 7.56 7.29 15.95
CA GLU A 159 8.21 8.44 15.28
C GLU A 159 7.89 8.50 13.78
N TRP A 160 7.41 7.37 13.20
CA TRP A 160 7.08 7.34 11.77
C TRP A 160 5.67 7.83 11.51
N ARG A 161 5.55 9.04 10.95
CA ARG A 161 4.28 9.73 10.70
C ARG A 161 3.28 8.93 9.84
N LEU A 162 3.77 8.12 8.92
CA LEU A 162 2.95 7.33 7.98
C LEU A 162 2.74 5.89 8.46
N SER A 163 2.50 5.72 9.75
CA SER A 163 2.24 4.45 10.41
C SER A 163 1.09 4.56 11.39
N SER A 164 0.35 3.48 11.56
CA SER A 164 -0.65 3.35 12.62
C SER A 164 -0.05 3.27 14.03
N ALA A 165 1.27 3.14 14.17
CA ALA A 165 1.95 3.28 15.45
C ALA A 165 2.02 4.74 15.93
N ASN A 166 1.86 5.71 15.01
CA ASN A 166 1.86 7.13 15.33
C ASN A 166 0.46 7.58 15.75
N GLU A 167 0.36 8.29 16.88
CA GLU A 167 -0.93 8.77 17.41
C GLU A 167 -1.65 9.75 16.48
N GLN A 168 -0.91 10.45 15.62
CA GLN A 168 -1.44 11.37 14.60
C GLN A 168 -1.62 10.67 13.25
N SER A 169 -2.12 9.43 13.26
CA SER A 169 -2.35 8.65 12.04
C SER A 169 -3.17 9.44 11.02
N ALA A 170 -2.70 9.49 9.77
CA ALA A 170 -3.39 10.12 8.65
C ALA A 170 -4.57 9.29 8.11
N ILE A 171 -4.69 8.04 8.54
CA ILE A 171 -5.70 7.08 8.08
C ILE A 171 -6.57 6.68 9.28
N ASN A 172 -7.88 6.63 9.09
CA ASN A 172 -8.80 6.16 10.11
C ASN A 172 -8.58 4.68 10.40
N LEU A 173 -8.41 4.35 11.67
CA LEU A 173 -8.21 2.98 12.12
C LEU A 173 -9.46 2.43 12.77
N ASN A 174 -9.71 1.14 12.60
CA ASN A 174 -10.75 0.45 13.35
C ASN A 174 -10.10 -0.23 14.57
N GLU A 175 -10.58 0.10 15.75
CA GLU A 175 -10.03 -0.37 17.03
C GLU A 175 -10.38 -1.84 17.39
N ARG A 176 -11.11 -2.55 16.52
CA ARG A 176 -11.53 -3.93 16.79
C ARG A 176 -10.47 -4.94 16.37
N ILE A 177 -9.50 -5.18 17.23
CA ILE A 177 -8.75 -6.45 17.29
C ILE A 177 -8.96 -7.05 18.67
#